data_0cce289f9232501ad2c912d8e1e6793f
#
_entry.id   0cce289f9232501ad2c912d8e1e6793f
#
_cell.length_a   1.000
_cell.length_b   1.000
_cell.length_c   1.000
_cell.angle_alpha   90.00
_cell.angle_beta   90.00
_cell.angle_gamma   90.00
#
_symmetry.space_group_name_H-M   'P 1'
#
loop_
_entity.id
_entity.type
_entity.pdbx_description
1 polymer ?
#
loop_
_entity_poly.entity_id
_entity_poly.type
_entity_poly.pdbx_seq_one_letter_code
_entity_poly.pdbx_strand_id
1 'polypeptide(L)'
;MKTRLLFFVGLLVVATNSFSQNAKDNAVYNAPVVQEQKLNLTNEWDKTFPKSSKVRHKKITFHNRFGITLAADMYIPKNTTSTRNASGKLPAIAVSGPFGAVKEQASGLYAQTLAERGFLTIAFDPSFTGESGGIPRNVASPDLNTEDFSAAVDYLSTNELVDADRIGILGICGWGGLAINAAANDPRIKATVASTMYNMTRVNTNGYFDKGTAEQRYQMRVELSKQRTEDYRNGSYKRSVMNPKPAADAPQFMKDYYDYYKTKRGYHERSINSGQGWNLTSNLGFMNSQILQYAGEIKNAVFIVHGEKAHSRYMGEDAFKLLKGDNKQLYIVPGASHCDLYDKVNVIPFDKIEQFYRTYLVNK
;
A
#
# COMPACT_ATOMS: atom_id res chain seq x y z
N MET A 1 -54.31 6.39 24.75
CA MET A 1 -53.47 5.30 24.27
C MET A 1 -52.11 5.86 23.90
N LYS A 2 -51.06 5.61 24.71
CA LYS A 2 -49.69 6.07 24.46
C LYS A 2 -48.91 4.88 23.90
N THR A 3 -48.62 4.91 22.59
CA THR A 3 -47.81 3.90 21.94
C THR A 3 -46.34 4.16 22.27
N ARG A 4 -45.71 3.29 23.05
CA ARG A 4 -44.26 3.30 23.31
C ARG A 4 -43.54 2.64 22.15
N LEU A 5 -42.78 3.45 21.42
CA LEU A 5 -41.84 2.99 20.40
C LEU A 5 -40.58 2.45 21.14
N LEU A 6 -40.39 1.13 21.13
CA LEU A 6 -39.21 0.49 21.65
C LEU A 6 -38.08 0.60 20.59
N PHE A 7 -37.12 1.48 20.84
CA PHE A 7 -35.84 1.47 20.12
C PHE A 7 -35.01 0.30 20.65
N PHE A 8 -34.77 -0.71 19.82
CA PHE A 8 -33.71 -1.68 20.03
C PHE A 8 -32.41 -0.99 19.66
N VAL A 9 -31.72 -0.40 20.62
CA VAL A 9 -30.30 -0.03 20.49
C VAL A 9 -29.52 -1.31 20.73
N GLY A 10 -29.02 -1.90 19.66
CA GLY A 10 -28.01 -2.95 19.73
C GLY A 10 -26.74 -2.38 20.34
N LEU A 11 -26.60 -2.49 21.65
CA LEU A 11 -25.38 -2.12 22.36
C LEU A 11 -24.30 -3.14 22.00
N LEU A 12 -23.43 -2.78 21.06
CA LEU A 12 -22.15 -3.45 20.91
C LEU A 12 -21.30 -3.07 22.14
N VAL A 13 -21.43 -3.84 23.21
CA VAL A 13 -20.55 -3.72 24.37
C VAL A 13 -19.18 -4.16 23.93
N VAL A 14 -18.33 -3.22 23.51
CA VAL A 14 -16.89 -3.44 23.49
C VAL A 14 -16.46 -3.50 24.94
N ALA A 15 -16.43 -4.71 25.49
CA ALA A 15 -15.86 -4.96 26.79
C ALA A 15 -14.36 -4.63 26.70
N THR A 16 -13.96 -3.51 27.28
CA THR A 16 -12.57 -3.26 27.65
C THR A 16 -12.22 -4.15 28.85
N ASN A 17 -12.23 -5.44 28.61
CA ASN A 17 -11.62 -6.37 29.56
C ASN A 17 -10.15 -6.48 29.19
N SER A 18 -9.30 -5.98 30.08
CA SER A 18 -7.92 -6.39 30.19
C SER A 18 -7.85 -7.90 30.04
N PHE A 19 -7.21 -8.38 28.99
CA PHE A 19 -6.94 -9.82 28.76
C PHE A 19 -5.98 -10.31 29.84
N SER A 20 -6.49 -10.57 31.02
CA SER A 20 -5.87 -11.46 31.99
C SER A 20 -6.17 -12.87 31.52
N GLN A 21 -5.19 -13.50 30.92
CA GLN A 21 -5.28 -14.88 30.44
C GLN A 21 -5.41 -15.86 31.59
N ASN A 22 -6.58 -16.40 31.75
CA ASN A 22 -6.73 -17.71 32.38
C ASN A 22 -6.68 -18.79 31.29
N ALA A 23 -5.68 -19.65 31.38
CA ALA A 23 -5.37 -20.73 30.42
C ALA A 23 -6.46 -21.82 30.26
N LYS A 24 -7.69 -21.59 30.75
CA LYS A 24 -8.81 -22.56 30.68
C LYS A 24 -9.88 -22.21 29.65
N ASP A 25 -9.84 -21.05 29.01
CA ASP A 25 -10.81 -20.65 27.98
C ASP A 25 -10.35 -20.94 26.54
N ASN A 26 -9.42 -21.87 26.35
CA ASN A 26 -8.91 -22.26 25.02
C ASN A 26 -9.97 -22.86 24.07
N ALA A 27 -11.19 -23.10 24.53
CA ALA A 27 -12.26 -23.67 23.69
C ALA A 27 -12.82 -22.66 22.65
N VAL A 28 -12.65 -21.36 22.85
CA VAL A 28 -13.15 -20.31 21.94
C VAL A 28 -12.18 -20.04 20.77
N TYR A 29 -10.92 -20.48 20.88
CA TYR A 29 -9.87 -20.19 19.91
C TYR A 29 -9.40 -21.40 19.10
N ASN A 30 -10.22 -22.44 18.99
CA ASN A 30 -9.91 -23.62 18.16
C ASN A 30 -10.11 -23.34 16.64
N ALA A 31 -9.79 -22.12 16.17
CA ALA A 31 -9.68 -21.87 14.76
C ALA A 31 -8.45 -22.60 14.20
N PRO A 32 -8.53 -23.21 13.00
CA PRO A 32 -7.37 -23.82 12.38
C PRO A 32 -6.23 -22.80 12.22
N VAL A 33 -5.00 -23.24 12.47
CA VAL A 33 -3.82 -22.43 12.21
C VAL A 33 -3.77 -22.10 10.71
N VAL A 34 -3.60 -20.83 10.37
CA VAL A 34 -3.44 -20.41 8.98
C VAL A 34 -2.17 -21.04 8.41
N GLN A 35 -2.34 -21.80 7.33
CA GLN A 35 -1.21 -22.41 6.62
C GLN A 35 -0.74 -21.47 5.52
N GLU A 36 0.52 -21.03 5.57
CA GLU A 36 1.10 -20.27 4.48
C GLU A 36 1.17 -21.09 3.20
N GLN A 37 0.72 -20.51 2.09
CA GLN A 37 0.83 -21.11 0.78
C GLN A 37 2.30 -21.16 0.35
N LYS A 38 2.76 -22.29 -0.18
CA LYS A 38 4.09 -22.35 -0.79
C LYS A 38 4.12 -21.55 -2.09
N LEU A 39 4.92 -20.50 -2.11
CA LEU A 39 5.08 -19.60 -3.26
C LEU A 39 6.33 -19.97 -4.08
N ASN A 40 6.27 -19.71 -5.39
CA ASN A 40 7.44 -19.82 -6.27
C ASN A 40 8.16 -18.47 -6.30
N LEU A 41 9.21 -18.34 -5.49
CA LEU A 41 10.00 -17.13 -5.40
C LEU A 41 11.25 -17.24 -6.26
N THR A 42 11.55 -16.22 -7.08
CA THR A 42 12.82 -16.16 -7.81
C THR A 42 13.99 -15.86 -6.87
N ASN A 43 15.11 -16.53 -7.08
CA ASN A 43 16.34 -16.29 -6.32
C ASN A 43 17.27 -15.27 -6.99
N GLU A 44 16.98 -14.89 -8.22
CA GLU A 44 17.78 -13.95 -8.99
C GLU A 44 17.48 -12.50 -8.58
N TRP A 45 18.45 -11.61 -8.86
CA TRP A 45 18.27 -10.17 -8.73
C TRP A 45 17.63 -9.62 -10.00
N ASP A 46 16.33 -9.73 -10.11
CA ASP A 46 15.53 -9.31 -11.26
C ASP A 46 14.89 -7.92 -11.11
N LYS A 47 15.46 -7.10 -10.23
CA LYS A 47 14.93 -5.77 -9.89
C LYS A 47 15.36 -4.72 -10.92
N THR A 48 14.50 -3.70 -11.08
CA THR A 48 14.75 -2.57 -12.00
C THR A 48 15.80 -1.57 -11.49
N PHE A 49 16.43 -1.87 -10.36
CA PHE A 49 17.46 -1.05 -9.73
C PHE A 49 18.67 -1.93 -9.30
N PRO A 50 19.86 -1.34 -9.20
CA PRO A 50 21.06 -2.10 -8.84
C PRO A 50 21.03 -2.56 -7.37
N LYS A 51 21.67 -3.71 -7.12
CA LYS A 51 21.82 -4.26 -5.77
C LYS A 51 22.83 -3.43 -4.96
N SER A 52 22.47 -3.03 -3.77
CA SER A 52 23.32 -2.30 -2.86
C SER A 52 24.22 -3.21 -2.03
N SER A 53 25.51 -2.85 -1.93
CA SER A 53 26.45 -3.51 -1.02
C SER A 53 26.27 -3.11 0.45
N LYS A 54 25.51 -2.05 0.74
CA LYS A 54 25.30 -1.52 2.11
C LYS A 54 24.22 -2.26 2.89
N VAL A 55 23.45 -3.13 2.22
CA VAL A 55 22.36 -3.89 2.83
C VAL A 55 22.53 -5.39 2.61
N ARG A 56 21.90 -6.19 3.49
CA ARG A 56 21.68 -7.61 3.26
C ARG A 56 20.25 -7.77 2.77
N HIS A 57 20.06 -8.54 1.73
CA HIS A 57 18.76 -8.82 1.13
C HIS A 57 18.40 -10.28 1.32
N LYS A 58 17.13 -10.55 1.64
CA LYS A 58 16.51 -11.90 1.60
C LYS A 58 15.04 -11.80 1.22
N LYS A 59 14.53 -12.82 0.55
CA LYS A 59 13.08 -12.98 0.37
C LYS A 59 12.46 -13.58 1.62
N ILE A 60 11.24 -13.15 1.91
CA ILE A 60 10.41 -13.62 3.02
C ILE A 60 8.98 -13.81 2.56
N THR A 61 8.22 -14.58 3.32
CA THR A 61 6.76 -14.68 3.21
C THR A 61 6.11 -14.37 4.54
N PHE A 62 4.87 -13.90 4.49
CA PHE A 62 3.96 -13.76 5.62
C PHE A 62 2.53 -13.86 5.09
N HIS A 63 1.54 -13.98 5.96
CA HIS A 63 0.14 -14.04 5.52
C HIS A 63 -0.69 -12.90 6.12
N ASN A 64 -1.73 -12.51 5.41
CA ASN A 64 -2.72 -11.59 5.93
C ASN A 64 -3.85 -12.35 6.68
N ARG A 65 -4.75 -11.62 7.37
CA ARG A 65 -5.85 -12.23 8.15
C ARG A 65 -6.84 -13.02 7.30
N PHE A 66 -6.81 -12.90 5.97
CA PHE A 66 -7.59 -13.71 5.04
C PHE A 66 -6.87 -15.00 4.60
N GLY A 67 -5.69 -15.28 5.15
CA GLY A 67 -4.90 -16.47 4.83
C GLY A 67 -4.16 -16.39 3.49
N ILE A 68 -4.09 -15.21 2.87
CA ILE A 68 -3.33 -15.02 1.62
C ILE A 68 -1.86 -14.82 1.98
N THR A 69 -0.99 -15.68 1.46
CA THR A 69 0.46 -15.57 1.65
C THR A 69 1.04 -14.50 0.75
N LEU A 70 1.75 -13.55 1.33
CA LEU A 70 2.42 -12.45 0.66
C LEU A 70 3.92 -12.71 0.53
N ALA A 71 4.48 -12.32 -0.61
CA ALA A 71 5.92 -12.36 -0.88
C ALA A 71 6.53 -10.96 -0.70
N ALA A 72 7.67 -10.89 -0.02
CA ALA A 72 8.38 -9.65 0.17
C ALA A 72 9.90 -9.81 0.05
N ASP A 73 10.55 -8.71 -0.29
CA ASP A 73 11.99 -8.52 -0.19
C ASP A 73 12.31 -7.77 1.12
N MET A 74 13.09 -8.39 1.99
CA MET A 74 13.60 -7.75 3.21
C MET A 74 15.01 -7.22 2.98
N TYR A 75 15.22 -5.95 3.32
CA TYR A 75 16.51 -5.28 3.30
C TYR A 75 16.95 -4.94 4.72
N ILE A 76 18.05 -5.53 5.16
CA ILE A 76 18.60 -5.35 6.50
C ILE A 76 19.84 -4.46 6.39
N PRO A 77 19.88 -3.30 7.05
CA PRO A 77 21.02 -2.40 7.01
C PRO A 77 22.27 -3.06 7.60
N LYS A 78 23.42 -2.84 6.97
CA LYS A 78 24.72 -3.26 7.54
C LYS A 78 25.22 -2.26 8.59
N ASN A 79 24.99 -0.96 8.37
CA ASN A 79 25.27 0.08 9.36
C ASN A 79 23.97 0.45 10.11
N THR A 80 23.98 0.25 11.41
CA THR A 80 22.82 0.43 12.29
C THR A 80 23.13 1.28 13.51
N THR A 81 24.35 1.84 13.61
CA THR A 81 24.83 2.54 14.82
C THR A 81 23.91 3.69 15.26
N SER A 82 23.31 4.39 14.31
CA SER A 82 22.47 5.56 14.59
C SER A 82 20.96 5.24 14.72
N THR A 83 20.54 3.98 14.59
CA THR A 83 19.10 3.62 14.55
C THR A 83 18.72 2.53 15.55
N ARG A 84 19.65 1.72 16.03
CA ARG A 84 19.38 0.71 17.05
C ARG A 84 18.97 1.36 18.37
N ASN A 85 18.01 0.78 19.05
CA ASN A 85 17.68 1.12 20.43
C ASN A 85 18.65 0.43 21.42
N ALA A 86 18.48 0.68 22.72
CA ALA A 86 19.31 0.10 23.76
C ALA A 86 19.28 -1.45 23.79
N SER A 87 18.18 -2.08 23.33
CA SER A 87 18.07 -3.54 23.21
C SER A 87 18.61 -4.10 21.89
N GLY A 88 19.24 -3.26 21.06
CA GLY A 88 19.81 -3.67 19.78
C GLY A 88 18.81 -3.84 18.63
N LYS A 89 17.54 -3.51 18.84
CA LYS A 89 16.47 -3.64 17.83
C LYS A 89 16.40 -2.41 16.91
N LEU A 90 15.92 -2.63 15.69
CA LEU A 90 15.83 -1.64 14.62
C LEU A 90 14.41 -1.09 14.47
N PRO A 91 14.26 0.17 14.05
CA PRO A 91 13.00 0.64 13.47
C PRO A 91 12.79 -0.02 12.13
N ALA A 92 11.52 -0.27 11.77
CA ALA A 92 11.20 -0.97 10.52
C ALA A 92 10.18 -0.20 9.68
N ILE A 93 10.22 -0.41 8.34
CA ILE A 93 9.32 0.25 7.39
C ILE A 93 8.83 -0.79 6.38
N ALA A 94 7.51 -0.94 6.24
CA ALA A 94 6.90 -1.71 5.17
C ALA A 94 6.56 -0.79 3.99
N VAL A 95 6.95 -1.21 2.77
CA VAL A 95 6.82 -0.40 1.55
C VAL A 95 6.02 -1.15 0.50
N SER A 96 5.07 -0.49 -0.16
CA SER A 96 4.37 -1.05 -1.33
C SER A 96 3.97 0.01 -2.36
N GLY A 97 3.68 -0.44 -3.55
CA GLY A 97 3.29 0.38 -4.70
C GLY A 97 4.40 0.59 -5.72
N PRO A 98 4.12 1.30 -6.79
CA PRO A 98 2.81 1.84 -7.24
C PRO A 98 1.72 0.78 -7.47
N PHE A 99 0.47 1.24 -7.60
CA PHE A 99 -0.67 0.35 -7.87
C PHE A 99 -0.49 -0.35 -9.22
N GLY A 100 -0.40 -1.69 -9.20
CA GLY A 100 -0.10 -2.51 -10.37
C GLY A 100 1.39 -2.71 -10.67
N ALA A 101 2.28 -2.15 -9.85
CA ALA A 101 3.70 -2.50 -9.83
C ALA A 101 3.98 -3.72 -8.95
N VAL A 102 5.20 -4.20 -8.96
CA VAL A 102 5.72 -5.26 -8.09
C VAL A 102 6.89 -4.75 -7.25
N LYS A 103 7.22 -5.50 -6.20
CA LYS A 103 8.31 -5.16 -5.26
C LYS A 103 9.69 -5.03 -5.90
N GLU A 104 9.86 -5.54 -7.10
CA GLU A 104 11.09 -5.42 -7.91
C GLU A 104 11.25 -4.06 -8.58
N GLN A 105 10.25 -3.18 -8.48
CA GLN A 105 10.22 -1.84 -9.08
C GLN A 105 10.38 -0.75 -7.99
N ALA A 106 9.61 0.32 -8.03
CA ALA A 106 9.75 1.50 -7.16
C ALA A 106 9.74 1.16 -5.66
N SER A 107 8.86 0.28 -5.18
CA SER A 107 8.80 -0.06 -3.76
C SER A 107 10.09 -0.71 -3.25
N GLY A 108 10.70 -1.57 -4.02
CA GLY A 108 12.00 -2.16 -3.68
C GLY A 108 13.13 -1.13 -3.67
N LEU A 109 13.13 -0.19 -4.64
CA LEU A 109 14.10 0.90 -4.65
C LEU A 109 13.99 1.77 -3.39
N TYR A 110 12.78 2.16 -3.00
CA TYR A 110 12.55 2.91 -1.77
C TYR A 110 12.97 2.12 -0.53
N ALA A 111 12.61 0.84 -0.46
CA ALA A 111 12.96 -0.02 0.66
C ALA A 111 14.49 -0.17 0.77
N GLN A 112 15.21 -0.46 -0.33
CA GLN A 112 16.66 -0.55 -0.33
C GLN A 112 17.31 0.78 0.10
N THR A 113 16.83 1.91 -0.43
CA THR A 113 17.40 3.24 -0.13
C THR A 113 17.22 3.62 1.34
N LEU A 114 16.06 3.30 1.94
CA LEU A 114 15.80 3.53 3.36
C LEU A 114 16.62 2.55 4.24
N ALA A 115 16.84 1.33 3.77
CA ALA A 115 17.71 0.38 4.47
C ALA A 115 19.16 0.84 4.47
N GLU A 116 19.68 1.46 3.41
CA GLU A 116 21.00 2.08 3.39
C GLU A 116 21.16 3.19 4.44
N ARG A 117 20.03 3.79 4.86
CA ARG A 117 19.93 4.86 5.86
C ARG A 117 19.68 4.34 7.28
N GLY A 118 19.69 3.01 7.48
CA GLY A 118 19.68 2.37 8.80
C GLY A 118 18.36 1.80 9.26
N PHE A 119 17.30 1.80 8.46
CA PHE A 119 16.01 1.17 8.77
C PHE A 119 16.00 -0.29 8.28
N LEU A 120 15.39 -1.21 9.03
CA LEU A 120 15.02 -2.49 8.46
C LEU A 120 13.79 -2.27 7.58
N THR A 121 13.82 -2.72 6.33
CA THR A 121 12.68 -2.48 5.43
C THR A 121 12.23 -3.76 4.75
N ILE A 122 10.93 -3.82 4.43
CA ILE A 122 10.37 -4.82 3.54
C ILE A 122 9.64 -4.14 2.39
N ALA A 123 9.81 -4.64 1.17
CA ALA A 123 8.98 -4.31 0.02
C ALA A 123 8.16 -5.53 -0.35
N PHE A 124 6.83 -5.44 -0.37
CA PHE A 124 5.97 -6.60 -0.61
C PHE A 124 5.12 -6.46 -1.87
N ASP A 125 4.86 -7.59 -2.51
CA ASP A 125 3.81 -7.68 -3.52
C ASP A 125 2.44 -7.78 -2.82
N PRO A 126 1.44 -7.03 -3.28
CA PRO A 126 0.08 -7.16 -2.77
C PRO A 126 -0.54 -8.54 -3.01
N SER A 127 -1.56 -8.86 -2.23
CA SER A 127 -2.43 -10.01 -2.49
C SER A 127 -2.83 -10.09 -3.96
N PHE A 128 -2.82 -11.29 -4.53
CA PHE A 128 -3.18 -11.63 -5.92
C PHE A 128 -2.20 -11.15 -7.00
N THR A 129 -1.08 -10.53 -6.66
CA THR A 129 -0.16 -9.92 -7.63
C THR A 129 1.28 -10.36 -7.43
N GLY A 130 2.13 -10.14 -8.43
CA GLY A 130 3.56 -10.48 -8.36
C GLY A 130 3.82 -11.92 -7.93
N GLU A 131 4.71 -12.11 -6.97
CA GLU A 131 5.01 -13.41 -6.37
C GLU A 131 4.08 -13.78 -5.19
N SER A 132 3.23 -12.86 -4.71
CA SER A 132 2.25 -13.12 -3.65
C SER A 132 1.16 -14.08 -4.11
N GLY A 133 0.53 -14.76 -3.16
CA GLY A 133 -0.55 -15.70 -3.36
C GLY A 133 -1.90 -15.04 -3.68
N GLY A 134 -2.93 -15.84 -3.56
CA GLY A 134 -4.33 -15.46 -3.82
C GLY A 134 -4.81 -15.85 -5.22
N ILE A 135 -6.06 -16.32 -5.28
CA ILE A 135 -6.78 -16.75 -6.49
C ILE A 135 -8.15 -16.09 -6.48
N PRO A 136 -8.62 -15.53 -7.63
CA PRO A 136 -7.92 -15.44 -8.93
C PRO A 136 -6.81 -14.39 -8.92
N ARG A 137 -5.87 -14.51 -9.87
CA ARG A 137 -4.75 -13.55 -10.00
C ARG A 137 -5.22 -12.20 -10.54
N ASN A 138 -4.43 -11.14 -10.25
CA ASN A 138 -4.63 -9.77 -10.73
C ASN A 138 -5.94 -9.14 -10.26
N VAL A 139 -6.37 -9.49 -9.06
CA VAL A 139 -7.47 -8.83 -8.35
C VAL A 139 -6.93 -7.66 -7.55
N ALA A 140 -7.70 -6.58 -7.48
CA ALA A 140 -7.49 -5.51 -6.53
C ALA A 140 -8.74 -5.33 -5.68
N SER A 141 -8.54 -5.08 -4.38
CA SER A 141 -9.60 -4.79 -3.42
C SER A 141 -9.13 -3.74 -2.42
N PRO A 142 -9.87 -2.64 -2.21
CA PRO A 142 -9.43 -1.61 -1.27
C PRO A 142 -9.29 -2.12 0.17
N ASP A 143 -10.13 -3.06 0.60
CA ASP A 143 -10.05 -3.67 1.92
C ASP A 143 -8.82 -4.58 2.05
N LEU A 144 -8.69 -5.58 1.15
CA LEU A 144 -7.57 -6.52 1.16
C LEU A 144 -6.22 -5.82 0.99
N ASN A 145 -6.14 -4.83 0.11
CA ASN A 145 -4.89 -4.12 -0.10
C ASN A 145 -4.54 -3.19 1.09
N THR A 146 -5.52 -2.66 1.82
CA THR A 146 -5.27 -1.97 3.10
C THR A 146 -4.77 -2.95 4.15
N GLU A 147 -5.38 -4.13 4.25
CA GLU A 147 -5.01 -5.21 5.15
C GLU A 147 -3.59 -5.72 4.90
N ASP A 148 -3.12 -5.77 3.65
CA ASP A 148 -1.76 -6.22 3.33
C ASP A 148 -0.68 -5.37 4.05
N PHE A 149 -0.94 -4.09 4.33
CA PHE A 149 -0.06 -3.28 5.19
C PHE A 149 -0.10 -3.73 6.66
N SER A 150 -1.29 -4.00 7.21
CA SER A 150 -1.40 -4.50 8.59
C SER A 150 -0.75 -5.87 8.75
N ALA A 151 -0.87 -6.74 7.76
CA ALA A 151 -0.16 -8.03 7.73
C ALA A 151 1.37 -7.85 7.71
N ALA A 152 1.87 -6.86 6.97
CA ALA A 152 3.28 -6.51 6.99
C ALA A 152 3.73 -5.98 8.37
N VAL A 153 2.87 -5.24 9.06
CA VAL A 153 3.10 -4.80 10.45
C VAL A 153 3.09 -5.97 11.42
N ASP A 154 2.19 -6.95 11.26
CA ASP A 154 2.18 -8.19 12.06
C ASP A 154 3.52 -8.93 11.95
N TYR A 155 3.99 -9.15 10.71
CA TYR A 155 5.28 -9.76 10.46
C TYR A 155 6.45 -9.00 11.10
N LEU A 156 6.48 -7.68 10.94
CA LEU A 156 7.54 -6.85 11.49
C LEU A 156 7.48 -6.80 13.02
N SER A 157 6.29 -6.78 13.63
CA SER A 157 6.11 -6.75 15.09
C SER A 157 6.60 -8.03 15.76
N THR A 158 6.59 -9.15 15.06
CA THR A 158 7.06 -10.45 15.58
C THR A 158 8.51 -10.75 15.19
N ASN A 159 9.17 -9.91 14.40
CA ASN A 159 10.55 -10.11 13.96
C ASN A 159 11.55 -9.74 15.07
N GLU A 160 12.46 -10.64 15.39
CA GLU A 160 13.44 -10.49 16.47
C GLU A 160 14.36 -9.26 16.31
N LEU A 161 14.62 -8.82 15.08
CA LEU A 161 15.47 -7.65 14.77
C LEU A 161 14.73 -6.33 14.95
N VAL A 162 13.39 -6.34 15.04
CA VAL A 162 12.53 -5.15 14.98
C VAL A 162 12.03 -4.75 16.36
N ASP A 163 12.01 -3.45 16.61
CA ASP A 163 11.28 -2.86 17.72
C ASP A 163 9.81 -2.63 17.28
N ALA A 164 8.89 -3.37 17.87
CA ALA A 164 7.46 -3.32 17.51
C ALA A 164 6.82 -1.95 17.76
N ASP A 165 7.39 -1.12 18.60
CA ASP A 165 6.92 0.25 18.85
C ASP A 165 7.47 1.28 17.85
N ARG A 166 8.32 0.86 16.90
CA ARG A 166 8.99 1.73 15.94
C ARG A 166 8.78 1.25 14.49
N ILE A 167 7.52 0.99 14.13
CA ILE A 167 7.14 0.55 12.79
C ILE A 167 6.46 1.67 12.03
N GLY A 168 6.95 1.94 10.82
CA GLY A 168 6.35 2.82 9.84
C GLY A 168 5.95 2.10 8.56
N ILE A 169 5.18 2.77 7.71
CA ILE A 169 4.83 2.31 6.38
C ILE A 169 5.06 3.39 5.32
N LEU A 170 5.30 2.96 4.08
CA LEU A 170 5.41 3.85 2.94
C LEU A 170 4.59 3.31 1.78
N GLY A 171 3.67 4.12 1.27
CA GLY A 171 2.89 3.82 0.07
C GLY A 171 3.23 4.75 -1.08
N ILE A 172 3.35 4.20 -2.30
CA ILE A 172 3.66 4.95 -3.52
C ILE A 172 2.45 4.91 -4.44
N CYS A 173 2.05 6.04 -5.05
CA CYS A 173 0.93 6.13 -5.97
C CYS A 173 -0.39 5.70 -5.30
N GLY A 174 -1.15 4.76 -5.88
CA GLY A 174 -2.37 4.22 -5.28
C GLY A 174 -2.16 3.63 -3.89
N TRP A 175 -0.98 3.09 -3.63
CA TRP A 175 -0.61 2.58 -2.30
C TRP A 175 -0.37 3.70 -1.28
N GLY A 176 -0.13 4.94 -1.71
CA GLY A 176 -0.08 6.09 -0.82
C GLY A 176 -1.43 6.37 -0.14
N GLY A 177 -2.54 6.29 -0.90
CA GLY A 177 -3.89 6.39 -0.34
C GLY A 177 -4.24 5.20 0.58
N LEU A 178 -3.86 3.99 0.20
CA LEU A 178 -4.05 2.79 1.02
C LEU A 178 -3.19 2.82 2.29
N ALA A 179 -1.98 3.39 2.25
CA ALA A 179 -1.14 3.58 3.44
C ALA A 179 -1.79 4.54 4.45
N ILE A 180 -2.39 5.65 3.99
CA ILE A 180 -3.15 6.55 4.86
C ILE A 180 -4.36 5.83 5.46
N ASN A 181 -5.06 5.01 4.67
CA ASN A 181 -6.17 4.20 5.16
C ASN A 181 -5.73 3.16 6.20
N ALA A 182 -4.60 2.49 5.97
CA ALA A 182 -4.02 1.54 6.93
C ALA A 182 -3.62 2.24 8.24
N ALA A 183 -3.03 3.44 8.17
CA ALA A 183 -2.67 4.23 9.34
C ALA A 183 -3.89 4.69 10.17
N ALA A 184 -5.06 4.89 9.52
CA ALA A 184 -6.31 5.17 10.22
C ALA A 184 -6.87 3.93 10.94
N ASN A 185 -6.59 2.75 10.41
CA ASN A 185 -7.11 1.47 10.92
C ASN A 185 -6.18 0.77 11.91
N ASP A 186 -4.86 0.97 11.82
CA ASP A 186 -3.86 0.27 12.61
C ASP A 186 -2.95 1.24 13.41
N PRO A 187 -3.24 1.47 14.71
CA PRO A 187 -2.45 2.37 15.56
C PRO A 187 -1.01 1.92 15.82
N ARG A 188 -0.63 0.69 15.48
CA ARG A 188 0.76 0.21 15.56
C ARG A 188 1.66 0.89 14.53
N ILE A 189 1.09 1.44 13.47
CA ILE A 189 1.79 2.23 12.45
C ILE A 189 2.11 3.62 13.04
N LYS A 190 3.37 3.86 13.42
CA LYS A 190 3.78 5.09 14.10
C LYS A 190 4.09 6.25 13.16
N ALA A 191 4.49 5.93 11.93
CA ALA A 191 4.83 6.94 10.92
C ALA A 191 4.46 6.44 9.52
N THR A 192 3.76 7.26 8.74
CA THR A 192 3.30 6.92 7.40
C THR A 192 3.81 7.93 6.38
N VAL A 193 4.45 7.46 5.32
CA VAL A 193 4.78 8.29 4.15
C VAL A 193 3.89 7.88 2.97
N ALA A 194 3.26 8.86 2.33
CA ALA A 194 2.49 8.70 1.10
C ALA A 194 3.17 9.49 -0.02
N SER A 195 3.90 8.77 -0.89
CA SER A 195 4.64 9.38 -2.01
C SER A 195 3.78 9.39 -3.27
N THR A 196 3.66 10.56 -3.90
CA THR A 196 2.90 10.76 -5.15
C THR A 196 1.54 10.06 -5.15
N MET A 197 0.80 10.19 -4.02
CA MET A 197 -0.37 9.38 -3.72
C MET A 197 -1.54 9.55 -4.68
N TYR A 198 -2.31 8.47 -4.83
CA TYR A 198 -3.64 8.47 -5.39
C TYR A 198 -4.69 8.05 -4.36
N ASN A 199 -5.85 8.65 -4.45
CA ASN A 199 -7.06 8.06 -3.87
C ASN A 199 -7.72 7.17 -4.94
N MET A 200 -7.41 5.87 -4.92
CA MET A 200 -7.89 4.92 -5.93
C MET A 200 -9.40 4.76 -5.92
N THR A 201 -10.06 4.89 -4.76
CA THR A 201 -11.52 4.83 -4.69
C THR A 201 -12.16 6.07 -5.31
N ARG A 202 -11.60 7.26 -5.04
CA ARG A 202 -12.08 8.54 -5.63
C ARG A 202 -11.94 8.54 -7.15
N VAL A 203 -10.78 8.17 -7.69
CA VAL A 203 -10.57 8.21 -9.14
C VAL A 203 -11.42 7.19 -9.89
N ASN A 204 -11.63 6.00 -9.32
CA ASN A 204 -12.51 4.99 -9.93
C ASN A 204 -14.01 5.36 -9.83
N THR A 205 -14.38 6.16 -8.84
CA THR A 205 -15.76 6.61 -8.64
C THR A 205 -16.06 7.89 -9.41
N ASN A 206 -15.21 8.90 -9.28
CA ASN A 206 -15.47 10.25 -9.75
C ASN A 206 -14.64 10.64 -10.99
N GLY A 207 -13.71 9.78 -11.43
CA GLY A 207 -12.76 10.13 -12.48
C GLY A 207 -11.73 11.17 -12.03
N TYR A 208 -10.86 11.59 -12.94
CA TYR A 208 -9.91 12.68 -12.68
C TYR A 208 -10.62 14.02 -12.47
N PHE A 209 -10.20 14.75 -11.44
CA PHE A 209 -10.73 16.05 -11.06
C PHE A 209 -12.24 16.03 -10.73
N ASP A 210 -12.76 14.85 -10.32
CA ASP A 210 -14.17 14.63 -9.94
C ASP A 210 -15.17 14.99 -11.04
N LYS A 211 -14.79 14.81 -12.30
CA LYS A 211 -15.64 15.14 -13.46
C LYS A 211 -16.69 14.09 -13.79
N GLY A 212 -16.64 12.93 -13.13
CA GLY A 212 -17.55 11.82 -13.36
C GLY A 212 -18.94 12.07 -12.77
N THR A 213 -20.00 11.84 -13.56
CA THR A 213 -21.41 12.00 -13.15
C THR A 213 -21.98 10.73 -12.52
N ALA A 214 -23.11 10.84 -11.82
CA ALA A 214 -23.84 9.70 -11.28
C ALA A 214 -24.30 8.73 -12.40
N GLU A 215 -24.73 9.30 -13.53
CA GLU A 215 -25.15 8.49 -14.69
C GLU A 215 -23.98 7.71 -15.28
N GLN A 216 -22.82 8.34 -15.47
CA GLN A 216 -21.62 7.64 -15.95
C GLN A 216 -21.21 6.51 -15.00
N ARG A 217 -21.29 6.72 -13.68
CA ARG A 217 -21.03 5.67 -12.69
C ARG A 217 -22.03 4.53 -12.79
N TYR A 218 -23.30 4.84 -13.00
CA TYR A 218 -24.34 3.82 -13.17
C TYR A 218 -24.07 2.98 -14.41
N GLN A 219 -23.80 3.60 -15.55
CA GLN A 219 -23.49 2.90 -16.78
C GLN A 219 -22.23 2.02 -16.66
N MET A 220 -21.19 2.52 -15.97
CA MET A 220 -19.99 1.71 -15.68
C MET A 220 -20.36 0.45 -14.85
N ARG A 221 -21.22 0.59 -13.84
CA ARG A 221 -21.69 -0.57 -13.05
C ARG A 221 -22.49 -1.55 -13.90
N VAL A 222 -23.33 -1.06 -14.81
CA VAL A 222 -24.06 -1.92 -15.76
C VAL A 222 -23.10 -2.76 -16.58
N GLU A 223 -22.07 -2.15 -17.19
CA GLU A 223 -21.10 -2.87 -18.02
C GLU A 223 -20.24 -3.84 -17.18
N LEU A 224 -19.78 -3.41 -16.00
CA LEU A 224 -19.02 -4.29 -15.09
C LEU A 224 -19.87 -5.47 -14.57
N SER A 225 -21.17 -5.27 -14.37
CA SER A 225 -22.09 -6.35 -13.94
C SER A 225 -22.32 -7.36 -15.07
N LYS A 226 -22.46 -6.90 -16.33
CA LYS A 226 -22.49 -7.78 -17.50
C LYS A 226 -21.19 -8.58 -17.58
N GLN A 227 -20.03 -7.90 -17.48
CA GLN A 227 -18.73 -8.57 -17.52
C GLN A 227 -18.60 -9.61 -16.39
N ARG A 228 -19.09 -9.32 -15.20
CA ARG A 228 -19.08 -10.26 -14.07
C ARG A 228 -19.87 -11.54 -14.39
N THR A 229 -21.01 -11.43 -15.10
CA THR A 229 -21.79 -12.58 -15.55
C THR A 229 -21.02 -13.40 -16.57
N GLU A 230 -20.31 -12.74 -17.52
CA GLU A 230 -19.48 -13.42 -18.50
C GLU A 230 -18.28 -14.13 -17.84
N ASP A 231 -17.60 -13.45 -16.91
CA ASP A 231 -16.48 -14.03 -16.16
C ASP A 231 -16.92 -15.31 -15.43
N TYR A 232 -18.10 -15.27 -14.77
CA TYR A 232 -18.67 -16.43 -14.09
C TYR A 232 -19.01 -17.58 -15.07
N ARG A 233 -19.65 -17.27 -16.19
CA ARG A 233 -20.02 -18.26 -17.23
C ARG A 233 -18.79 -18.94 -17.82
N ASN A 234 -17.72 -18.20 -18.05
CA ASN A 234 -16.51 -18.68 -18.69
C ASN A 234 -15.51 -19.30 -17.70
N GLY A 235 -15.72 -19.17 -16.40
CA GLY A 235 -14.75 -19.57 -15.38
C GLY A 235 -13.40 -18.83 -15.49
N SER A 236 -13.39 -17.65 -16.09
CA SER A 236 -12.19 -16.84 -16.34
C SER A 236 -12.51 -15.35 -16.20
N TYR A 237 -11.49 -14.52 -16.08
CA TYR A 237 -11.65 -13.09 -15.79
C TYR A 237 -11.08 -12.25 -16.92
N LYS A 238 -11.90 -11.36 -17.47
CA LYS A 238 -11.45 -10.36 -18.44
C LYS A 238 -10.54 -9.35 -17.77
N ARG A 239 -9.41 -9.05 -18.41
CA ARG A 239 -8.41 -8.11 -17.93
C ARG A 239 -8.47 -6.78 -18.64
N SER A 240 -8.12 -5.70 -17.92
CA SER A 240 -7.93 -4.38 -18.49
C SER A 240 -6.64 -4.31 -19.31
N VAL A 241 -6.59 -3.39 -20.26
CA VAL A 241 -5.34 -3.03 -20.94
C VAL A 241 -4.68 -1.91 -20.17
N MET A 242 -3.41 -2.12 -19.75
CA MET A 242 -2.66 -1.14 -18.96
C MET A 242 -1.61 -0.44 -19.81
N ASN A 243 -1.56 0.89 -19.66
CA ASN A 243 -0.57 1.77 -20.28
C ASN A 243 -0.34 1.46 -21.78
N PRO A 244 -1.38 1.53 -22.63
CA PRO A 244 -1.22 1.38 -24.07
C PRO A 244 -0.30 2.51 -24.60
N LYS A 245 0.32 2.27 -25.78
CA LYS A 245 1.16 3.30 -26.42
C LYS A 245 0.34 4.59 -26.60
N PRO A 246 0.76 5.70 -26.00
CA PRO A 246 -0.01 6.93 -26.05
C PRO A 246 0.05 7.56 -27.45
N ALA A 247 -1.02 8.24 -27.86
CA ALA A 247 -1.03 9.08 -29.05
C ALA A 247 -0.07 10.28 -28.86
N ALA A 248 0.33 10.89 -29.97
CA ALA A 248 1.29 12.02 -29.93
C ALA A 248 0.79 13.19 -29.09
N ASP A 249 -0.50 13.47 -29.14
CA ASP A 249 -1.22 14.54 -28.41
C ASP A 249 -1.75 14.10 -27.02
N ALA A 250 -1.47 12.87 -26.61
CA ALA A 250 -1.91 12.37 -25.29
C ALA A 250 -1.32 13.22 -24.15
N PRO A 251 -2.05 13.35 -23.03
CA PRO A 251 -1.56 14.02 -21.82
C PRO A 251 -0.20 13.47 -21.36
N GLN A 252 0.67 14.36 -20.88
CA GLN A 252 2.05 13.99 -20.51
C GLN A 252 2.11 12.83 -19.51
N PHE A 253 1.21 12.78 -18.52
CA PHE A 253 1.21 11.71 -17.54
C PHE A 253 1.00 10.31 -18.16
N MET A 254 0.25 10.19 -19.26
CA MET A 254 0.09 8.92 -19.97
C MET A 254 1.39 8.49 -20.66
N LYS A 255 2.14 9.46 -21.21
CA LYS A 255 3.46 9.22 -21.77
C LYS A 255 4.46 8.80 -20.69
N ASP A 256 4.42 9.44 -19.51
CA ASP A 256 5.27 9.12 -18.36
C ASP A 256 5.00 7.70 -17.84
N TYR A 257 3.72 7.27 -17.76
CA TYR A 257 3.37 5.90 -17.38
C TYR A 257 3.83 4.87 -18.42
N TYR A 258 3.64 5.18 -19.71
CA TYR A 258 4.13 4.29 -20.78
C TYR A 258 5.64 4.17 -20.72
N ASP A 259 6.36 5.28 -20.57
CA ASP A 259 7.81 5.30 -20.47
C ASP A 259 8.29 4.45 -19.27
N TYR A 260 7.68 4.63 -18.10
CA TYR A 260 8.07 3.85 -16.92
C TYR A 260 7.75 2.35 -17.08
N TYR A 261 6.51 1.99 -17.41
CA TYR A 261 6.08 0.60 -17.36
C TYR A 261 6.36 -0.24 -18.60
N LYS A 262 6.54 0.39 -19.77
CA LYS A 262 6.64 -0.29 -21.08
C LYS A 262 8.03 -0.20 -21.71
N THR A 263 8.97 0.48 -21.06
CA THR A 263 10.37 0.60 -21.53
C THR A 263 11.33 0.01 -20.49
N LYS A 264 12.61 -0.07 -20.84
CA LYS A 264 13.68 -0.55 -19.94
C LYS A 264 13.82 0.26 -18.65
N ARG A 265 13.16 1.44 -18.55
CA ARG A 265 13.21 2.30 -17.37
C ARG A 265 12.69 1.58 -16.12
N GLY A 266 11.54 0.92 -16.22
CA GLY A 266 10.91 0.28 -15.08
C GLY A 266 10.04 -0.92 -15.45
N TYR A 267 10.15 -1.45 -16.69
CA TYR A 267 9.44 -2.67 -17.09
C TYR A 267 9.80 -3.84 -16.19
N HIS A 268 8.79 -4.59 -15.77
CA HIS A 268 8.97 -5.85 -15.09
C HIS A 268 7.88 -6.84 -15.51
N GLU A 269 8.26 -8.07 -15.84
CA GLU A 269 7.35 -9.08 -16.42
C GLU A 269 6.16 -9.44 -15.51
N ARG A 270 6.36 -9.44 -14.18
CA ARG A 270 5.30 -9.72 -13.20
C ARG A 270 4.40 -8.52 -12.89
N SER A 271 4.80 -7.32 -13.32
CA SER A 271 4.00 -6.10 -13.08
C SER A 271 2.75 -6.09 -13.95
N ILE A 272 1.61 -5.87 -13.32
CA ILE A 272 0.31 -5.72 -13.98
C ILE A 272 0.35 -4.56 -14.97
N ASN A 273 0.97 -3.44 -14.59
CA ASN A 273 1.07 -2.25 -15.42
C ASN A 273 2.01 -2.44 -16.63
N SER A 274 2.96 -3.37 -16.53
CA SER A 274 3.87 -3.69 -17.63
C SER A 274 3.25 -4.65 -18.66
N GLY A 275 2.27 -5.51 -18.27
CA GLY A 275 1.77 -6.51 -19.20
C GLY A 275 0.34 -6.96 -19.02
N GLN A 276 0.03 -7.51 -17.89
CA GLN A 276 -1.12 -8.42 -17.76
C GLN A 276 -2.48 -7.72 -17.53
N GLY A 277 -2.52 -6.55 -16.98
CA GLY A 277 -3.77 -5.85 -16.63
C GLY A 277 -4.50 -6.42 -15.41
N TRP A 278 -5.34 -5.62 -14.80
CA TRP A 278 -6.21 -5.99 -13.69
C TRP A 278 -7.43 -6.76 -14.18
N ASN A 279 -7.97 -7.65 -13.35
CA ASN A 279 -9.32 -8.16 -13.54
C ASN A 279 -10.29 -6.99 -13.52
N LEU A 280 -11.03 -6.82 -14.62
CA LEU A 280 -11.82 -5.63 -14.92
C LEU A 280 -12.87 -5.34 -13.81
N THR A 281 -13.45 -6.40 -13.27
CA THR A 281 -14.48 -6.33 -12.21
C THR A 281 -13.94 -5.91 -10.85
N SER A 282 -12.61 -5.81 -10.65
CA SER A 282 -12.01 -5.21 -9.44
C SER A 282 -12.48 -3.77 -9.22
N ASN A 283 -12.80 -3.03 -10.28
CA ASN A 283 -13.30 -1.66 -10.18
C ASN A 283 -14.59 -1.53 -9.36
N LEU A 284 -15.43 -2.57 -9.30
CA LEU A 284 -16.67 -2.55 -8.49
C LEU A 284 -16.37 -2.31 -7.01
N GLY A 285 -15.33 -2.94 -6.46
CA GLY A 285 -14.90 -2.73 -5.08
C GLY A 285 -14.45 -1.30 -4.82
N PHE A 286 -13.62 -0.75 -5.71
CA PHE A 286 -13.14 0.63 -5.60
C PHE A 286 -14.27 1.67 -5.73
N MET A 287 -15.23 1.44 -6.63
CA MET A 287 -16.39 2.33 -6.80
C MET A 287 -17.35 2.33 -5.62
N ASN A 288 -17.25 1.36 -4.72
CA ASN A 288 -18.15 1.20 -3.58
C ASN A 288 -17.44 1.38 -2.22
N SER A 289 -16.26 2.02 -2.21
CA SER A 289 -15.45 2.20 -1.02
C SER A 289 -14.92 3.63 -0.91
N GLN A 290 -14.56 4.05 0.32
CA GLN A 290 -13.97 5.36 0.61
C GLN A 290 -12.79 5.18 1.56
N ILE A 291 -11.56 5.13 1.01
CA ILE A 291 -10.35 4.82 1.80
C ILE A 291 -9.84 5.94 2.72
N LEU A 292 -10.29 7.18 2.57
CA LEU A 292 -9.82 8.30 3.40
C LEU A 292 -10.87 8.79 4.40
N GLN A 293 -11.95 8.06 4.60
CA GLN A 293 -13.07 8.46 5.45
C GLN A 293 -12.64 8.81 6.88
N TYR A 294 -11.72 8.06 7.44
CA TYR A 294 -11.23 8.21 8.81
C TYR A 294 -9.82 8.84 8.90
N ALA A 295 -9.32 9.44 7.83
CA ALA A 295 -7.99 10.06 7.80
C ALA A 295 -7.81 11.15 8.89
N GLY A 296 -8.90 11.86 9.25
CA GLY A 296 -8.89 12.87 10.31
C GLY A 296 -8.74 12.32 11.73
N GLU A 297 -8.82 11.00 11.92
CA GLU A 297 -8.68 10.33 13.22
C GLU A 297 -7.25 9.80 13.45
N ILE A 298 -6.38 9.85 12.44
CA ILE A 298 -5.00 9.39 12.55
C ILE A 298 -4.23 10.24 13.55
N LYS A 299 -3.86 9.65 14.70
CA LYS A 299 -3.06 10.32 15.73
C LYS A 299 -1.56 10.28 15.42
N ASN A 300 -1.09 9.24 14.76
CA ASN A 300 0.32 9.03 14.42
C ASN A 300 0.78 9.94 13.26
N ALA A 301 2.08 10.03 13.06
CA ALA A 301 2.67 10.95 12.09
C ALA A 301 2.37 10.56 10.63
N VAL A 302 2.07 11.54 9.78
CA VAL A 302 1.85 11.34 8.35
C VAL A 302 2.62 12.39 7.54
N PHE A 303 3.35 11.95 6.52
CA PHE A 303 4.06 12.79 5.58
C PHE A 303 3.62 12.49 4.15
N ILE A 304 3.00 13.46 3.48
CA ILE A 304 2.63 13.38 2.08
C ILE A 304 3.71 14.07 1.25
N VAL A 305 4.27 13.35 0.28
CA VAL A 305 5.23 13.88 -0.72
C VAL A 305 4.59 13.82 -2.09
N HIS A 306 4.62 14.92 -2.83
CA HIS A 306 4.03 14.97 -4.16
C HIS A 306 4.85 15.80 -5.15
N GLY A 307 4.82 15.43 -6.42
CA GLY A 307 5.44 16.23 -7.48
C GLY A 307 4.61 17.47 -7.83
N GLU A 308 5.28 18.60 -8.05
CA GLU A 308 4.61 19.85 -8.43
C GLU A 308 3.81 19.71 -9.73
N LYS A 309 4.36 19.01 -10.73
CA LYS A 309 3.75 18.77 -12.05
C LYS A 309 2.93 17.47 -12.11
N ALA A 310 2.79 16.76 -10.99
CA ALA A 310 2.02 15.53 -10.96
C ALA A 310 0.53 15.81 -11.17
N HIS A 311 -0.08 15.17 -12.16
CA HIS A 311 -1.51 15.30 -12.46
C HIS A 311 -2.42 14.85 -11.29
N SER A 312 -1.89 14.04 -10.37
CA SER A 312 -2.56 13.56 -9.14
C SER A 312 -2.29 14.44 -7.91
N ARG A 313 -1.56 15.57 -8.04
CA ARG A 313 -1.18 16.44 -6.91
C ARG A 313 -2.37 16.87 -6.05
N TYR A 314 -3.49 17.21 -6.67
CA TYR A 314 -4.70 17.62 -5.98
C TYR A 314 -5.22 16.54 -4.99
N MET A 315 -5.03 15.26 -5.30
CA MET A 315 -5.44 14.17 -4.39
C MET A 315 -4.60 14.16 -3.11
N GLY A 316 -3.29 14.43 -3.20
CA GLY A 316 -2.41 14.55 -2.04
C GLY A 316 -2.71 15.79 -1.20
N GLU A 317 -2.95 16.93 -1.85
CA GLU A 317 -3.34 18.19 -1.18
C GLU A 317 -4.68 18.04 -0.46
N ASP A 318 -5.67 17.40 -1.09
CA ASP A 318 -6.97 17.16 -0.47
C ASP A 318 -6.89 16.14 0.67
N ALA A 319 -6.09 15.08 0.52
CA ALA A 319 -5.84 14.14 1.62
C ALA A 319 -5.19 14.83 2.81
N PHE A 320 -4.23 15.72 2.57
CA PHE A 320 -3.58 16.50 3.64
C PHE A 320 -4.57 17.37 4.43
N LYS A 321 -5.55 17.98 3.76
CA LYS A 321 -6.59 18.78 4.41
C LYS A 321 -7.48 17.98 5.37
N LEU A 322 -7.59 16.66 5.16
CA LEU A 322 -8.36 15.78 6.06
C LEU A 322 -7.59 15.44 7.33
N LEU A 323 -6.26 15.48 7.30
CA LEU A 323 -5.40 15.12 8.42
C LEU A 323 -5.43 16.21 9.52
N LYS A 324 -5.39 15.78 10.79
CA LYS A 324 -5.43 16.67 11.96
C LYS A 324 -4.20 16.45 12.83
N GLY A 325 -3.76 17.52 13.51
CA GLY A 325 -2.61 17.51 14.41
C GLY A 325 -1.34 18.11 13.78
N ASP A 326 -0.35 18.37 14.59
CA ASP A 326 0.91 19.06 14.26
C ASP A 326 2.00 18.14 13.68
N ASN A 327 1.79 16.83 13.77
CA ASN A 327 2.68 15.80 13.23
C ASN A 327 2.32 15.38 11.79
N LYS A 328 1.69 16.28 11.04
CA LYS A 328 1.30 16.06 9.63
C LYS A 328 2.10 16.99 8.73
N GLN A 329 2.66 16.45 7.65
CA GLN A 329 3.53 17.18 6.75
C GLN A 329 3.08 16.98 5.30
N LEU A 330 3.22 18.02 4.50
CA LEU A 330 3.08 17.99 3.05
C LEU A 330 4.30 18.63 2.42
N TYR A 331 4.93 17.95 1.48
CA TYR A 331 6.03 18.50 0.68
C TYR A 331 5.77 18.32 -0.81
N ILE A 332 5.79 19.43 -1.52
CA ILE A 332 5.67 19.45 -2.98
C ILE A 332 7.08 19.58 -3.56
N VAL A 333 7.51 18.56 -4.30
CA VAL A 333 8.83 18.50 -4.95
C VAL A 333 8.79 19.37 -6.20
N PRO A 334 9.58 20.46 -6.25
CA PRO A 334 9.56 21.39 -7.39
C PRO A 334 9.90 20.70 -8.71
N GLY A 335 9.14 20.99 -9.74
CA GLY A 335 9.35 20.51 -11.11
C GLY A 335 9.10 19.01 -11.35
N ALA A 336 8.87 18.21 -10.32
CA ALA A 336 8.72 16.76 -10.45
C ALA A 336 7.35 16.38 -11.00
N SER A 337 7.32 15.39 -11.91
CA SER A 337 6.12 14.70 -12.36
C SER A 337 5.72 13.57 -11.36
N HIS A 338 4.62 12.90 -11.66
CA HIS A 338 4.18 11.74 -10.86
C HIS A 338 5.22 10.60 -10.90
N CYS A 339 5.66 10.22 -12.10
CA CYS A 339 6.59 9.10 -12.30
C CYS A 339 8.06 9.44 -11.98
N ASP A 340 8.40 10.72 -11.81
CA ASP A 340 9.74 11.11 -11.34
C ASP A 340 9.98 10.64 -9.89
N LEU A 341 8.91 10.51 -9.12
CA LEU A 341 8.95 9.97 -7.75
C LEU A 341 8.90 8.44 -7.69
N TYR A 342 9.03 7.73 -8.81
CA TYR A 342 9.13 6.28 -8.82
C TYR A 342 10.58 5.77 -8.73
N ASP A 343 11.48 6.38 -9.51
CA ASP A 343 12.83 5.86 -9.74
C ASP A 343 13.93 6.93 -9.79
N LYS A 344 13.60 8.22 -9.92
CA LYS A 344 14.62 9.27 -9.97
C LYS A 344 15.14 9.60 -8.58
N VAL A 345 16.14 8.85 -8.13
CA VAL A 345 16.73 8.95 -6.78
C VAL A 345 17.16 10.36 -6.40
N ASN A 346 17.62 11.15 -7.39
CA ASN A 346 18.02 12.54 -7.20
C ASN A 346 16.83 13.53 -7.14
N VAL A 347 15.60 13.09 -7.45
CA VAL A 347 14.37 13.90 -7.38
C VAL A 347 13.54 13.50 -6.16
N ILE A 348 13.51 12.21 -5.83
CA ILE A 348 12.82 11.71 -4.65
C ILE A 348 13.48 12.31 -3.40
N PRO A 349 12.75 13.00 -2.51
CA PRO A 349 13.34 13.69 -1.38
C PRO A 349 13.65 12.73 -0.21
N PHE A 350 14.53 11.74 -0.47
CA PHE A 350 14.88 10.71 0.51
C PHE A 350 15.41 11.26 1.82
N ASP A 351 16.13 12.40 1.80
CA ASP A 351 16.64 13.01 3.04
C ASP A 351 15.51 13.54 3.92
N LYS A 352 14.45 14.10 3.34
CA LYS A 352 13.25 14.53 4.09
C LYS A 352 12.45 13.32 4.60
N ILE A 353 12.34 12.26 3.81
CA ILE A 353 11.68 11.02 4.19
C ILE A 353 12.45 10.36 5.34
N GLU A 354 13.78 10.30 5.26
CA GLU A 354 14.64 9.80 6.34
C GLU A 354 14.46 10.64 7.60
N GLN A 355 14.55 11.97 7.51
CA GLN A 355 14.39 12.89 8.64
C GLN A 355 13.03 12.67 9.32
N PHE A 356 11.95 12.51 8.56
CA PHE A 356 10.63 12.23 9.09
C PHE A 356 10.61 10.91 9.88
N TYR A 357 11.11 9.81 9.30
CA TYR A 357 11.16 8.55 10.02
C TYR A 357 12.08 8.58 11.22
N ARG A 358 13.22 9.28 11.16
CA ARG A 358 14.10 9.46 12.34
C ARG A 358 13.38 10.18 13.46
N THR A 359 12.64 11.24 13.17
CA THR A 359 11.85 12.00 14.16
C THR A 359 10.85 11.11 14.88
N TYR A 360 10.13 10.25 14.16
CA TYR A 360 9.00 9.51 14.72
C TYR A 360 9.28 8.03 15.06
N LEU A 361 10.39 7.46 14.59
CA LEU A 361 10.76 6.07 14.85
C LEU A 361 12.09 5.89 15.59
N VAL A 362 12.96 6.91 15.65
CA VAL A 362 14.29 6.78 16.26
C VAL A 362 14.45 7.68 17.48
N ASN A 363 14.06 8.93 17.37
CA ASN A 363 14.31 9.97 18.40
C ASN A 363 13.16 10.09 19.41
N LYS A 364 12.36 9.06 19.61
CA LYS A 364 11.30 9.01 20.62
C LYS A 364 11.82 8.52 21.96
#